data_43b5e8afeec0e82e8ab39805c798228e
#
_entry.id   43b5e8afeec0e82e8ab39805c798228e
#
_cell.length_a   1.000
_cell.length_b   1.000
_cell.length_c   1.000
_cell.angle_alpha   90.00
_cell.angle_beta   90.00
_cell.angle_gamma   90.00
#
_symmetry.space_group_name_H-M   'P 1'
#
loop_
_entity.id
_entity.type
_entity.pdbx_description
1 polymer ?
#
loop_
_entity_poly.entity_id
_entity_poly.type
_entity_poly.pdbx_seq_one_letter_code
_entity_poly.pdbx_strand_id
1 'polypeptide(L)'
;MGKKQRNPDSARPPEPRLSPTAWIEKHSTLVFVGLLALATLRVAATYAVFNHTADEPGHIAVGMQWLDEGRYTYESQHPPLARIAVAFGPFLMGRHTANQPNRDKEGVDILYGDGHYMRNLTLARMGILPFFWISCIVLYAATRASLGEAVGLCAVFLYSFLPPVLAHAGLATTDMPLTAMLAASFVTGLMWLQRPDTRRSVLFGACTGLAIVSKFSIFAFLPVSAVAALLCYLVAARPGWPTLLADTRRRFVPLLLAVAVAILVVWTVYRFSVGKAASVGMTLPFPELFDGTKEVFDHNAIGHPAYLFGKRSHFGWWYYYPVVLAVKTPLPFLALFFVGLAVSLGKSRRALAAYWLPLAFSLGILFFSLSSHINIGVRHILPVYLGFSITAAIGAVWLYRQSSTARWAPWILGALLVWHAATSLLSHPDYIPYTNLLAGDYPERILVDSDLDWGQDMIRLGKRLRELGARQVAFNPLVMSYLEEAHGFPPITLMQPTRPSPGWNAASLTVMLSGRLGMYDQFPNVKLWTEGVKPTERVGKGVYLWYIPDPADLRRKP
;
A
#
# COMPACT_ATOMS: atom_id res chain seq x y z
N MET A 1 60.31 22.28 53.45
CA MET A 1 59.41 22.93 52.49
C MET A 1 59.53 22.24 51.13
N GLY A 2 58.72 21.26 50.83
CA GLY A 2 58.74 20.48 49.59
C GLY A 2 57.69 21.02 48.63
N LYS A 3 58.14 21.56 47.48
CA LYS A 3 57.27 21.94 46.36
C LYS A 3 56.75 20.70 45.66
N LYS A 4 55.46 20.38 45.76
CA LYS A 4 54.75 19.42 44.89
C LYS A 4 54.74 19.98 43.48
N GLN A 5 55.44 19.35 42.54
CA GLN A 5 55.27 19.55 41.11
C GLN A 5 53.90 18.97 40.73
N ARG A 6 53.00 19.82 40.23
CA ARG A 6 51.79 19.44 39.55
C ARG A 6 52.18 18.85 38.17
N ASN A 7 51.80 17.61 37.95
CA ASN A 7 51.85 16.97 36.62
C ASN A 7 50.85 17.72 35.68
N PRO A 8 51.27 18.21 34.52
CA PRO A 8 50.32 18.79 33.57
C PRO A 8 49.42 17.71 33.01
N ASP A 9 48.14 18.01 33.00
CA ASP A 9 47.05 17.21 32.53
C ASP A 9 47.40 16.30 31.33
N SER A 10 47.17 15.03 31.51
CA SER A 10 46.99 14.10 30.41
C SER A 10 45.64 14.36 29.77
N ALA A 11 45.57 15.40 28.93
CA ALA A 11 44.44 15.62 28.04
C ALA A 11 44.34 14.38 27.14
N ARG A 12 43.32 13.57 27.33
CA ARG A 12 43.00 12.49 26.35
C ARG A 12 42.94 13.13 24.98
N PRO A 13 43.64 12.57 23.97
CA PRO A 13 43.53 13.08 22.62
C PRO A 13 42.06 13.12 22.22
N PRO A 14 41.55 14.18 21.54
CA PRO A 14 40.18 14.25 21.10
C PRO A 14 39.88 13.02 20.25
N GLU A 15 38.82 12.28 20.59
CA GLU A 15 38.37 11.14 19.79
C GLU A 15 38.22 11.60 18.34
N PRO A 16 38.78 10.87 17.36
CA PRO A 16 38.68 11.27 15.96
C PRO A 16 37.20 11.35 15.60
N ARG A 17 36.76 12.52 15.12
CA ARG A 17 35.39 12.72 14.64
C ARG A 17 35.14 11.70 13.55
N LEU A 18 34.27 10.73 13.83
CA LEU A 18 33.86 9.74 12.84
C LEU A 18 33.30 10.47 11.60
N SER A 19 33.65 9.98 10.42
CA SER A 19 32.98 10.47 9.20
C SER A 19 31.46 10.23 9.34
N PRO A 20 30.60 11.06 8.72
CA PRO A 20 29.14 10.90 8.81
C PRO A 20 28.69 9.46 8.47
N THR A 21 29.33 8.82 7.51
CA THR A 21 29.04 7.41 7.15
C THR A 21 29.43 6.43 8.23
N ALA A 22 30.63 6.57 8.81
CA ALA A 22 31.08 5.71 9.91
C ALA A 22 30.20 5.89 11.16
N TRP A 23 29.69 7.10 11.41
CA TRP A 23 28.73 7.33 12.50
C TRP A 23 27.40 6.64 12.22
N ILE A 24 26.85 6.76 10.99
CA ILE A 24 25.61 6.10 10.56
C ILE A 24 25.75 4.57 10.67
N GLU A 25 26.86 4.00 10.22
CA GLU A 25 27.12 2.56 10.32
C GLU A 25 27.20 2.09 11.76
N LYS A 26 27.88 2.85 12.62
CA LYS A 26 27.98 2.55 14.06
C LYS A 26 26.62 2.61 14.77
N HIS A 27 25.70 3.48 14.33
CA HIS A 27 24.40 3.70 14.95
C HIS A 27 23.24 3.24 14.07
N SER A 28 23.48 2.31 13.17
CA SER A 28 22.53 1.85 12.14
C SER A 28 21.20 1.38 12.71
N THR A 29 21.21 0.65 13.82
CA THR A 29 19.98 0.20 14.49
C THR A 29 19.16 1.39 15.01
N LEU A 30 19.82 2.40 15.59
CA LEU A 30 19.13 3.60 16.08
C LEU A 30 18.52 4.40 14.92
N VAL A 31 19.26 4.56 13.82
CA VAL A 31 18.77 5.22 12.61
C VAL A 31 17.58 4.46 12.03
N PHE A 32 17.67 3.14 11.91
CA PHE A 32 16.56 2.30 11.44
C PHE A 32 15.31 2.45 12.31
N VAL A 33 15.45 2.33 13.64
CA VAL A 33 14.34 2.48 14.59
C VAL A 33 13.75 3.89 14.53
N GLY A 34 14.60 4.92 14.40
CA GLY A 34 14.16 6.31 14.25
C GLY A 34 13.35 6.54 12.98
N LEU A 35 13.77 5.98 11.83
CA LEU A 35 13.02 6.05 10.57
C LEU A 35 11.67 5.34 10.69
N LEU A 36 11.66 4.15 11.28
CA LEU A 36 10.45 3.36 11.49
C LEU A 36 9.47 4.07 12.43
N ALA A 37 9.95 4.61 13.55
CA ALA A 37 9.14 5.36 14.50
C ALA A 37 8.55 6.63 13.85
N LEU A 38 9.36 7.40 13.11
CA LEU A 38 8.90 8.60 12.41
C LEU A 38 7.80 8.28 11.40
N ALA A 39 8.01 7.24 10.58
CA ALA A 39 7.01 6.81 9.60
C ALA A 39 5.71 6.34 10.30
N THR A 40 5.83 5.56 11.38
CA THR A 40 4.68 5.10 12.18
C THR A 40 3.89 6.27 12.77
N LEU A 41 4.58 7.27 13.36
CA LEU A 41 3.93 8.46 13.88
C LEU A 41 3.19 9.25 12.80
N ARG A 42 3.79 9.37 11.62
CA ARG A 42 3.16 10.06 10.47
C ARG A 42 1.93 9.31 9.97
N VAL A 43 1.97 7.98 9.92
CA VAL A 43 0.80 7.15 9.59
C VAL A 43 -0.28 7.33 10.64
N ALA A 44 0.04 7.17 11.93
CA ALA A 44 -0.91 7.31 13.03
C ALA A 44 -1.57 8.71 13.08
N ALA A 45 -0.82 9.76 12.74
CA ALA A 45 -1.36 11.12 12.68
C ALA A 45 -2.46 11.31 11.62
N THR A 46 -2.55 10.44 10.61
CA THR A 46 -3.65 10.47 9.62
C THR A 46 -4.97 9.95 10.20
N TYR A 47 -4.95 9.14 11.25
CA TYR A 47 -6.14 8.45 11.77
C TYR A 47 -7.22 9.43 12.29
N ALA A 48 -6.81 10.55 12.86
CA ALA A 48 -7.73 11.56 13.34
C ALA A 48 -8.30 12.49 12.24
N VAL A 49 -7.80 12.38 11.02
CA VAL A 49 -8.14 13.31 9.92
C VAL A 49 -9.19 12.71 8.98
N PHE A 50 -9.07 11.41 8.70
CA PHE A 50 -9.85 10.75 7.66
C PHE A 50 -10.89 9.78 8.25
N ASN A 51 -12.11 9.83 7.70
CA ASN A 51 -13.06 8.73 7.86
C ASN A 51 -12.55 7.46 7.14
N HIS A 52 -13.31 6.37 7.28
CA HIS A 52 -13.01 5.14 6.55
C HIS A 52 -13.13 5.33 5.03
N THR A 53 -12.32 4.57 4.30
CA THR A 53 -12.43 4.40 2.84
C THR A 53 -13.51 3.36 2.50
N ALA A 54 -13.85 3.24 1.22
CA ALA A 54 -14.93 2.35 0.78
C ALA A 54 -14.75 0.87 1.20
N ASP A 55 -13.51 0.36 1.23
CA ASP A 55 -13.26 -1.07 1.50
C ASP A 55 -13.08 -1.39 3.00
N GLU A 56 -12.68 -0.42 3.84
CA GLU A 56 -12.33 -0.68 5.25
C GLU A 56 -13.47 -1.32 6.05
N PRO A 57 -14.75 -0.86 5.98
CA PRO A 57 -15.84 -1.50 6.72
C PRO A 57 -16.02 -2.97 6.37
N GLY A 58 -15.99 -3.31 5.08
CA GLY A 58 -16.12 -4.69 4.62
C GLY A 58 -15.02 -5.61 5.14
N HIS A 59 -13.77 -5.13 5.18
CA HIS A 59 -12.66 -5.93 5.76
C HIS A 59 -12.83 -6.15 7.26
N ILE A 60 -13.26 -5.12 8.00
CA ILE A 60 -13.52 -5.22 9.44
C ILE A 60 -14.66 -6.20 9.72
N ALA A 61 -15.77 -6.13 8.97
CA ALA A 61 -16.92 -7.00 9.12
C ALA A 61 -16.58 -8.48 8.96
N VAL A 62 -15.87 -8.82 7.87
CA VAL A 62 -15.50 -10.23 7.62
C VAL A 62 -14.50 -10.74 8.66
N GLY A 63 -13.58 -9.89 9.10
CA GLY A 63 -12.66 -10.23 10.18
C GLY A 63 -13.36 -10.43 11.51
N MET A 64 -14.39 -9.62 11.81
CA MET A 64 -15.21 -9.75 13.03
C MET A 64 -16.02 -11.05 13.00
N GLN A 65 -16.66 -11.39 11.89
CA GLN A 65 -17.38 -12.66 11.74
C GLN A 65 -16.45 -13.86 12.00
N TRP A 66 -15.20 -13.79 11.50
CA TRP A 66 -14.22 -14.83 11.77
C TRP A 66 -13.85 -14.92 13.26
N LEU A 67 -13.69 -13.79 13.95
CA LEU A 67 -13.33 -13.76 15.38
C LEU A 67 -14.46 -14.27 16.27
N ASP A 68 -15.68 -13.79 16.04
CA ASP A 68 -16.85 -14.11 16.86
C ASP A 68 -17.40 -15.51 16.58
N GLU A 69 -17.59 -15.86 15.32
CA GLU A 69 -18.37 -17.01 14.91
C GLU A 69 -17.56 -18.15 14.30
N GLY A 70 -16.28 -17.88 13.95
CA GLY A 70 -15.46 -18.82 13.21
C GLY A 70 -15.93 -19.08 11.79
N ARG A 71 -16.85 -18.24 11.28
CA ARG A 71 -17.38 -18.32 9.91
C ARG A 71 -16.69 -17.29 9.00
N TYR A 72 -16.72 -17.55 7.70
CA TYR A 72 -16.11 -16.71 6.69
C TYR A 72 -17.02 -16.66 5.46
N THR A 73 -18.22 -16.08 5.62
CA THR A 73 -19.31 -16.18 4.65
C THR A 73 -19.74 -14.88 4.01
N TYR A 74 -19.39 -13.72 4.59
CA TYR A 74 -19.76 -12.42 4.01
C TYR A 74 -19.10 -12.18 2.66
N GLU A 75 -17.86 -12.61 2.49
CA GLU A 75 -17.13 -12.43 1.23
C GLU A 75 -15.84 -13.28 1.26
N SER A 76 -15.60 -14.05 0.20
CA SER A 76 -14.46 -14.96 0.06
C SER A 76 -13.29 -14.39 -0.76
N GLN A 77 -13.46 -13.26 -1.48
CA GLN A 77 -12.44 -12.68 -2.39
C GLN A 77 -11.10 -12.32 -1.74
N HIS A 78 -11.03 -12.25 -0.41
CA HIS A 78 -9.80 -11.97 0.30
C HIS A 78 -9.63 -12.95 1.45
N PRO A 79 -8.42 -13.48 1.67
CA PRO A 79 -8.17 -14.42 2.77
C PRO A 79 -8.14 -13.73 4.14
N PRO A 80 -8.18 -14.50 5.25
CA PRO A 80 -8.57 -13.96 6.55
C PRO A 80 -7.51 -13.17 7.32
N LEU A 81 -6.18 -13.34 7.09
CA LEU A 81 -5.14 -12.79 7.96
C LEU A 81 -5.23 -11.27 8.16
N ALA A 82 -5.30 -10.53 7.04
CA ALA A 82 -5.41 -9.08 7.10
C ALA A 82 -6.71 -8.62 7.77
N ARG A 83 -7.82 -9.33 7.48
CA ARG A 83 -9.14 -9.05 8.02
C ARG A 83 -9.23 -9.33 9.51
N ILE A 84 -8.63 -10.41 9.98
CA ILE A 84 -8.49 -10.70 11.41
C ILE A 84 -7.70 -9.56 12.08
N ALA A 85 -6.59 -9.14 11.49
CA ALA A 85 -5.75 -8.10 12.07
C ALA A 85 -6.49 -6.77 12.23
N VAL A 86 -7.32 -6.36 11.26
CA VAL A 86 -8.08 -5.11 11.34
C VAL A 86 -9.32 -5.22 12.26
N ALA A 87 -9.92 -6.39 12.40
CA ALA A 87 -11.03 -6.60 13.30
C ALA A 87 -10.59 -6.77 14.76
N PHE A 88 -9.35 -7.20 15.00
CA PHE A 88 -8.86 -7.59 16.32
C PHE A 88 -8.92 -6.45 17.35
N GLY A 89 -8.51 -5.24 16.97
CA GLY A 89 -8.56 -4.09 17.86
C GLY A 89 -9.99 -3.73 18.33
N PRO A 90 -10.96 -3.52 17.42
CA PRO A 90 -12.38 -3.35 17.78
C PRO A 90 -12.95 -4.53 18.58
N PHE A 91 -12.60 -5.78 18.25
CA PHE A 91 -13.01 -6.97 18.99
C PHE A 91 -12.56 -6.91 20.46
N LEU A 92 -11.31 -6.55 20.73
CA LEU A 92 -10.80 -6.39 22.11
C LEU A 92 -11.52 -5.29 22.89
N MET A 93 -12.13 -4.32 22.19
CA MET A 93 -12.95 -3.27 22.80
C MET A 93 -14.43 -3.66 22.93
N GLY A 94 -14.77 -4.93 22.77
CA GLY A 94 -16.11 -5.46 22.95
C GLY A 94 -17.04 -5.24 21.75
N ARG A 95 -16.48 -4.93 20.55
CA ARG A 95 -17.29 -4.93 19.32
C ARG A 95 -17.45 -6.37 18.83
N HIS A 96 -18.67 -6.70 18.44
CA HIS A 96 -19.07 -8.02 17.98
C HIS A 96 -19.90 -7.90 16.71
N THR A 97 -20.10 -9.02 16.00
CA THR A 97 -20.98 -9.04 14.83
C THR A 97 -22.44 -8.82 15.23
N ALA A 98 -23.15 -7.97 14.47
CA ALA A 98 -24.58 -7.76 14.61
C ALA A 98 -25.40 -8.56 13.59
N ASN A 99 -24.73 -9.37 12.77
CA ASN A 99 -25.34 -10.21 11.72
C ASN A 99 -26.19 -9.41 10.72
N GLN A 100 -25.66 -8.26 10.30
CA GLN A 100 -26.29 -7.42 9.29
C GLN A 100 -26.38 -8.16 7.93
N PRO A 101 -27.30 -7.73 7.02
CA PRO A 101 -27.56 -8.43 5.75
C PRO A 101 -26.37 -8.56 4.80
N ASN A 102 -25.39 -7.66 4.89
CA ASN A 102 -24.18 -7.66 4.08
C ASN A 102 -22.99 -7.06 4.84
N ARG A 103 -21.78 -7.32 4.33
CA ARG A 103 -20.51 -6.90 4.94
C ARG A 103 -20.39 -5.38 5.13
N ASP A 104 -20.97 -4.57 4.22
CA ASP A 104 -20.80 -3.12 4.29
C ASP A 104 -21.63 -2.53 5.42
N LYS A 105 -22.90 -2.98 5.57
CA LYS A 105 -23.75 -2.62 6.70
C LYS A 105 -23.17 -3.13 8.02
N GLU A 106 -22.68 -4.37 8.04
CA GLU A 106 -22.03 -4.94 9.21
C GLU A 106 -20.81 -4.14 9.65
N GLY A 107 -19.94 -3.75 8.70
CA GLY A 107 -18.76 -2.95 9.01
C GLY A 107 -19.09 -1.56 9.51
N VAL A 108 -20.12 -0.92 8.95
CA VAL A 108 -20.64 0.36 9.43
C VAL A 108 -21.17 0.22 10.86
N ASP A 109 -21.94 -0.82 11.15
CA ASP A 109 -22.46 -1.06 12.49
C ASP A 109 -21.34 -1.31 13.52
N ILE A 110 -20.32 -2.11 13.17
CA ILE A 110 -19.14 -2.31 14.02
C ILE A 110 -18.44 -0.98 14.31
N LEU A 111 -18.29 -0.11 13.31
CA LEU A 111 -17.61 1.16 13.48
C LEU A 111 -18.42 2.17 14.31
N TYR A 112 -19.73 2.27 14.11
CA TYR A 112 -20.55 3.35 14.67
C TYR A 112 -21.43 2.93 15.84
N GLY A 113 -21.81 1.65 15.95
CA GLY A 113 -22.91 1.19 16.80
C GLY A 113 -22.73 1.42 18.31
N ASP A 114 -21.52 1.69 18.80
CA ASP A 114 -21.25 2.06 20.20
C ASP A 114 -21.00 3.57 20.40
N GLY A 115 -21.14 4.40 19.36
CA GLY A 115 -20.85 5.83 19.39
C GLY A 115 -19.36 6.21 19.41
N HIS A 116 -18.44 5.25 19.32
CA HIS A 116 -17.00 5.48 19.40
C HIS A 116 -16.28 5.27 18.05
N TYR A 117 -16.89 5.77 16.98
CA TYR A 117 -16.42 5.59 15.60
C TYR A 117 -14.91 5.77 15.40
N MET A 118 -14.35 6.91 15.82
CA MET A 118 -12.93 7.22 15.62
C MET A 118 -12.00 6.26 16.37
N ARG A 119 -12.41 5.80 17.56
CA ARG A 119 -11.67 4.79 18.31
C ARG A 119 -11.65 3.47 17.56
N ASN A 120 -12.81 3.01 17.11
CA ASN A 120 -12.96 1.71 16.42
C ASN A 120 -12.18 1.70 15.11
N LEU A 121 -12.25 2.76 14.30
CA LEU A 121 -11.51 2.91 13.07
C LEU A 121 -9.98 2.99 13.32
N THR A 122 -9.55 3.76 14.34
CA THR A 122 -8.13 3.85 14.71
C THR A 122 -7.57 2.48 15.08
N LEU A 123 -8.27 1.73 15.91
CA LEU A 123 -7.85 0.40 16.34
C LEU A 123 -7.79 -0.59 15.16
N ALA A 124 -8.75 -0.50 14.24
CA ALA A 124 -8.73 -1.30 13.02
C ALA A 124 -7.49 -0.99 12.16
N ARG A 125 -7.18 0.27 11.92
CA ARG A 125 -6.01 0.72 11.17
C ARG A 125 -4.69 0.34 11.84
N MET A 126 -4.62 0.40 13.18
CA MET A 126 -3.44 -0.05 13.94
C MET A 126 -3.11 -1.52 13.70
N GLY A 127 -4.09 -2.37 13.37
CA GLY A 127 -3.88 -3.77 13.01
C GLY A 127 -2.99 -3.97 11.77
N ILE A 128 -2.82 -2.94 10.94
CA ILE A 128 -1.97 -2.99 9.73
C ILE A 128 -0.52 -2.58 10.00
N LEU A 129 -0.25 -1.80 11.04
CA LEU A 129 1.10 -1.32 11.35
C LEU A 129 2.16 -2.43 11.50
N PRO A 130 1.87 -3.58 12.14
CA PRO A 130 2.84 -4.67 12.22
C PRO A 130 3.33 -5.15 10.84
N PHE A 131 2.47 -5.17 9.84
CA PHE A 131 2.85 -5.56 8.48
C PHE A 131 3.75 -4.50 7.81
N PHE A 132 3.49 -3.21 8.05
CA PHE A 132 4.40 -2.15 7.63
C PHE A 132 5.78 -2.31 8.27
N TRP A 133 5.84 -2.61 9.58
CA TRP A 133 7.11 -2.86 10.27
C TRP A 133 7.84 -4.08 9.71
N ILE A 134 7.14 -5.19 9.46
CA ILE A 134 7.70 -6.38 8.84
C ILE A 134 8.28 -6.05 7.46
N SER A 135 7.57 -5.29 6.62
CA SER A 135 8.06 -4.90 5.31
C SER A 135 9.38 -4.11 5.40
N CYS A 136 9.48 -3.14 6.33
CA CYS A 136 10.69 -2.37 6.58
C CYS A 136 11.84 -3.23 7.14
N ILE A 137 11.55 -4.14 8.08
CA ILE A 137 12.54 -5.06 8.67
C ILE A 137 13.11 -6.00 7.60
N VAL A 138 12.24 -6.62 6.80
CA VAL A 138 12.66 -7.53 5.72
C VAL A 138 13.46 -6.78 4.67
N LEU A 139 13.01 -5.58 4.26
CA LEU A 139 13.71 -4.71 3.32
C LEU A 139 15.13 -4.38 3.84
N TYR A 140 15.24 -3.93 5.09
CA TYR A 140 16.50 -3.59 5.70
C TYR A 140 17.44 -4.80 5.83
N ALA A 141 16.95 -5.89 6.42
CA ALA A 141 17.77 -7.07 6.69
C ALA A 141 18.30 -7.72 5.40
N ALA A 142 17.45 -7.88 4.39
CA ALA A 142 17.85 -8.46 3.10
C ALA A 142 18.85 -7.56 2.35
N THR A 143 18.60 -6.26 2.33
CA THR A 143 19.45 -5.30 1.62
C THR A 143 20.80 -5.14 2.32
N ARG A 144 20.80 -5.01 3.65
CA ARG A 144 22.04 -4.97 4.46
C ARG A 144 22.92 -6.19 4.23
N ALA A 145 22.31 -7.38 4.25
CA ALA A 145 23.04 -8.64 4.09
C ALA A 145 23.68 -8.80 2.69
N SER A 146 23.08 -8.22 1.66
CA SER A 146 23.52 -8.39 0.26
C SER A 146 24.33 -7.21 -0.29
N LEU A 147 24.03 -5.97 0.13
CA LEU A 147 24.56 -4.73 -0.43
C LEU A 147 25.23 -3.81 0.61
N GLY A 148 25.15 -4.16 1.89
CA GLY A 148 25.76 -3.43 2.99
C GLY A 148 24.82 -2.42 3.68
N GLU A 149 25.30 -1.91 4.81
CA GLU A 149 24.55 -1.09 5.76
C GLU A 149 23.97 0.19 5.14
N ALA A 150 24.79 0.94 4.43
CA ALA A 150 24.39 2.22 3.84
C ALA A 150 23.27 2.06 2.82
N VAL A 151 23.30 1.00 1.98
CA VAL A 151 22.23 0.71 1.03
C VAL A 151 20.96 0.28 1.76
N GLY A 152 21.09 -0.51 2.82
CA GLY A 152 19.96 -0.97 3.63
C GLY A 152 19.20 0.20 4.29
N LEU A 153 19.90 1.09 4.97
CA LEU A 153 19.29 2.27 5.60
C LEU A 153 18.68 3.25 4.58
N CYS A 154 19.40 3.47 3.47
CA CYS A 154 18.89 4.32 2.39
C CYS A 154 17.61 3.73 1.76
N ALA A 155 17.56 2.40 1.55
CA ALA A 155 16.36 1.73 1.03
C ALA A 155 15.15 1.89 1.96
N VAL A 156 15.36 1.75 3.29
CA VAL A 156 14.29 1.97 4.27
C VAL A 156 13.85 3.42 4.29
N PHE A 157 14.77 4.38 4.27
CA PHE A 157 14.43 5.81 4.17
C PHE A 157 13.58 6.10 2.93
N LEU A 158 14.04 5.66 1.76
CA LEU A 158 13.32 5.86 0.51
C LEU A 158 11.93 5.22 0.53
N TYR A 159 11.81 3.98 1.03
CA TYR A 159 10.55 3.24 1.13
C TYR A 159 9.58 3.87 2.12
N SER A 160 10.03 4.15 3.34
CA SER A 160 9.18 4.65 4.43
C SER A 160 8.77 6.13 4.26
N PHE A 161 9.32 6.83 3.27
CA PHE A 161 8.91 8.17 2.86
C PHE A 161 8.11 8.22 1.55
N LEU A 162 7.77 7.08 0.96
CA LEU A 162 6.86 7.03 -0.20
C LEU A 162 5.42 7.31 0.23
N PRO A 163 4.75 8.36 -0.29
CA PRO A 163 3.36 8.62 0.04
C PRO A 163 2.42 7.42 -0.22
N PRO A 164 2.52 6.66 -1.34
CA PRO A 164 1.69 5.47 -1.54
C PRO A 164 1.90 4.40 -0.47
N VAL A 165 3.12 4.19 0.01
CA VAL A 165 3.42 3.23 1.08
C VAL A 165 2.81 3.69 2.40
N LEU A 166 2.97 4.97 2.75
CA LEU A 166 2.39 5.55 3.98
C LEU A 166 0.85 5.56 3.96
N ALA A 167 0.24 5.80 2.79
CA ALA A 167 -1.21 5.69 2.61
C ALA A 167 -1.71 4.31 3.02
N HIS A 168 -1.18 3.26 2.39
CA HIS A 168 -1.65 1.89 2.60
C HIS A 168 -1.12 1.23 3.87
N ALA A 169 -0.10 1.79 4.52
CA ALA A 169 0.28 1.44 5.89
C ALA A 169 -0.73 1.95 6.93
N GLY A 170 -1.53 2.97 6.59
CA GLY A 170 -2.50 3.62 7.45
C GLY A 170 -3.96 3.21 7.23
N LEU A 171 -4.25 2.25 6.37
CA LEU A 171 -5.61 1.83 6.02
C LEU A 171 -5.86 0.38 6.42
N ALA A 172 -7.08 0.08 6.87
CA ALA A 172 -7.51 -1.25 7.28
C ALA A 172 -7.83 -2.14 6.05
N THR A 173 -6.80 -2.39 5.22
CA THR A 173 -6.91 -3.13 3.94
C THR A 173 -5.90 -4.26 3.82
N THR A 174 -5.95 -5.03 2.74
CA THR A 174 -5.13 -6.25 2.54
C THR A 174 -3.79 -5.99 1.83
N ASP A 175 -3.50 -4.78 1.37
CA ASP A 175 -2.38 -4.46 0.47
C ASP A 175 -1.02 -4.47 1.19
N MET A 176 -0.95 -3.84 2.36
CA MET A 176 0.26 -3.83 3.18
C MET A 176 0.58 -5.22 3.76
N PRO A 177 -0.39 -6.01 4.28
CA PRO A 177 -0.16 -7.41 4.64
C PRO A 177 0.42 -8.27 3.51
N LEU A 178 -0.13 -8.18 2.29
CA LEU A 178 0.46 -8.84 1.12
C LEU A 178 1.90 -8.39 0.89
N THR A 179 2.14 -7.08 0.90
CA THR A 179 3.48 -6.51 0.65
C THR A 179 4.51 -7.06 1.62
N ALA A 180 4.18 -7.13 2.90
CA ALA A 180 5.06 -7.63 3.95
C ALA A 180 5.30 -9.14 3.83
N MET A 181 4.22 -9.92 3.71
CA MET A 181 4.33 -11.38 3.72
C MET A 181 4.90 -11.93 2.41
N LEU A 182 4.61 -11.30 1.27
CA LEU A 182 5.26 -11.62 0.00
C LEU A 182 6.77 -11.38 0.06
N ALA A 183 7.20 -10.23 0.60
CA ALA A 183 8.63 -9.94 0.79
C ALA A 183 9.29 -10.96 1.73
N ALA A 184 8.65 -11.26 2.86
CA ALA A 184 9.15 -12.25 3.81
C ALA A 184 9.25 -13.65 3.18
N SER A 185 8.24 -14.07 2.42
CA SER A 185 8.25 -15.34 1.69
C SER A 185 9.37 -15.39 0.65
N PHE A 186 9.51 -14.32 -0.15
CA PHE A 186 10.55 -14.25 -1.18
C PHE A 186 11.97 -14.29 -0.57
N VAL A 187 12.23 -13.50 0.46
CA VAL A 187 13.55 -13.44 1.12
C VAL A 187 13.86 -14.75 1.83
N THR A 188 12.91 -15.32 2.57
CA THR A 188 13.12 -16.63 3.24
C THR A 188 13.27 -17.76 2.24
N GLY A 189 12.60 -17.69 1.08
CA GLY A 189 12.82 -18.60 -0.05
C GLY A 189 14.24 -18.51 -0.61
N LEU A 190 14.78 -17.30 -0.78
CA LEU A 190 16.20 -17.13 -1.19
C LEU A 190 17.17 -17.67 -0.15
N MET A 191 16.89 -17.44 1.15
CA MET A 191 17.71 -18.01 2.24
C MET A 191 17.66 -19.55 2.24
N TRP A 192 16.48 -20.12 1.98
CA TRP A 192 16.27 -21.55 1.86
C TRP A 192 17.00 -22.13 0.63
N LEU A 193 16.96 -21.44 -0.51
CA LEU A 193 17.71 -21.86 -1.70
C LEU A 193 19.22 -21.93 -1.47
N GLN A 194 19.78 -21.06 -0.63
CA GLN A 194 21.21 -21.09 -0.26
C GLN A 194 21.54 -22.29 0.61
N ARG A 195 20.69 -22.60 1.61
CA ARG A 195 20.87 -23.74 2.52
C ARG A 195 19.48 -24.33 2.84
N PRO A 196 19.10 -25.43 2.20
CA PRO A 196 17.79 -26.08 2.42
C PRO A 196 17.81 -26.97 3.68
N ASP A 197 17.99 -26.35 4.85
CA ASP A 197 17.91 -27.01 6.16
C ASP A 197 16.48 -26.93 6.73
N THR A 198 16.21 -27.71 7.79
CA THR A 198 14.89 -27.79 8.44
C THR A 198 14.41 -26.42 8.92
N ARG A 199 15.26 -25.63 9.59
CA ARG A 199 14.88 -24.31 10.12
C ARG A 199 14.42 -23.36 9.01
N ARG A 200 15.17 -23.33 7.90
CA ARG A 200 14.84 -22.47 6.76
C ARG A 200 13.62 -22.97 5.98
N SER A 201 13.43 -24.29 5.91
CA SER A 201 12.22 -24.87 5.32
C SER A 201 10.97 -24.48 6.12
N VAL A 202 11.02 -24.57 7.45
CA VAL A 202 9.93 -24.13 8.33
C VAL A 202 9.67 -22.64 8.19
N LEU A 203 10.72 -21.81 8.19
CA LEU A 203 10.58 -20.36 8.07
C LEU A 203 9.99 -19.96 6.70
N PHE A 204 10.49 -20.55 5.60
CA PHE A 204 9.98 -20.30 4.26
C PHE A 204 8.53 -20.76 4.12
N GLY A 205 8.19 -21.95 4.61
CA GLY A 205 6.82 -22.47 4.60
C GLY A 205 5.88 -21.59 5.41
N ALA A 206 6.28 -21.16 6.61
CA ALA A 206 5.48 -20.28 7.45
C ALA A 206 5.22 -18.91 6.80
N CYS A 207 6.26 -18.26 6.27
CA CYS A 207 6.11 -16.97 5.56
C CYS A 207 5.23 -17.11 4.31
N THR A 208 5.37 -18.23 3.56
CA THR A 208 4.54 -18.50 2.37
C THR A 208 3.09 -18.75 2.76
N GLY A 209 2.84 -19.53 3.81
CA GLY A 209 1.48 -19.77 4.33
C GLY A 209 0.82 -18.46 4.78
N LEU A 210 1.53 -17.61 5.52
CA LEU A 210 1.04 -16.28 5.93
C LEU A 210 0.80 -15.36 4.73
N ALA A 211 1.62 -15.45 3.68
CA ALA A 211 1.42 -14.68 2.45
C ALA A 211 0.16 -15.14 1.69
N ILE A 212 -0.10 -16.45 1.61
CA ILE A 212 -1.31 -17.02 0.99
C ILE A 212 -2.57 -16.51 1.70
N VAL A 213 -2.55 -16.48 3.03
CA VAL A 213 -3.72 -16.02 3.81
C VAL A 213 -3.79 -14.50 3.97
N SER A 214 -2.88 -13.73 3.34
CA SER A 214 -2.93 -12.26 3.31
C SER A 214 -3.73 -11.71 2.14
N LYS A 215 -3.47 -12.17 0.90
CA LYS A 215 -4.18 -11.76 -0.33
C LYS A 215 -3.91 -12.75 -1.46
N PHE A 216 -4.93 -13.09 -2.24
CA PHE A 216 -4.80 -14.09 -3.31
C PHE A 216 -3.88 -13.70 -4.48
N SER A 217 -3.53 -12.41 -4.60
CA SER A 217 -2.50 -11.97 -5.55
C SER A 217 -1.13 -12.66 -5.34
N ILE A 218 -0.91 -13.28 -4.18
CA ILE A 218 0.28 -14.11 -3.90
C ILE A 218 0.46 -15.23 -4.91
N PHE A 219 -0.63 -15.86 -5.38
CA PHE A 219 -0.60 -16.97 -6.34
C PHE A 219 -0.06 -16.55 -7.71
N ALA A 220 -0.10 -15.26 -8.01
CA ALA A 220 0.54 -14.69 -9.19
C ALA A 220 1.93 -14.10 -8.87
N PHE A 221 2.01 -13.28 -7.85
CA PHE A 221 3.20 -12.47 -7.56
C PHE A 221 4.40 -13.29 -7.10
N LEU A 222 4.21 -14.29 -6.25
CA LEU A 222 5.30 -15.14 -5.78
C LEU A 222 5.90 -15.99 -6.92
N PRO A 223 5.10 -16.71 -7.74
CA PRO A 223 5.62 -17.47 -8.86
C PRO A 223 6.35 -16.60 -9.91
N VAL A 224 5.78 -15.46 -10.31
CA VAL A 224 6.45 -14.60 -11.31
C VAL A 224 7.75 -14.00 -10.78
N SER A 225 7.79 -13.63 -9.49
CA SER A 225 9.01 -13.17 -8.82
C SER A 225 10.05 -14.30 -8.71
N ALA A 226 9.62 -15.52 -8.40
CA ALA A 226 10.49 -16.70 -8.34
C ALA A 226 11.07 -17.05 -9.72
N VAL A 227 10.25 -17.00 -10.78
CA VAL A 227 10.69 -17.21 -12.18
C VAL A 227 11.69 -16.13 -12.58
N ALA A 228 11.41 -14.85 -12.28
CA ALA A 228 12.34 -13.76 -12.58
C ALA A 228 13.68 -13.93 -11.82
N ALA A 229 13.64 -14.34 -10.56
CA ALA A 229 14.84 -14.66 -9.77
C ALA A 229 15.60 -15.86 -10.35
N LEU A 230 14.90 -16.91 -10.78
CA LEU A 230 15.50 -18.08 -11.43
C LEU A 230 16.20 -17.68 -12.74
N LEU A 231 15.55 -16.86 -13.58
CA LEU A 231 16.17 -16.36 -14.80
C LEU A 231 17.45 -15.54 -14.50
N CYS A 232 17.43 -14.68 -13.48
CA CYS A 232 18.62 -13.98 -13.02
C CYS A 232 19.73 -14.95 -12.59
N TYR A 233 19.39 -16.01 -11.86
CA TYR A 233 20.34 -17.04 -11.45
C TYR A 233 20.94 -17.78 -12.65
N LEU A 234 20.11 -18.23 -13.60
CA LEU A 234 20.56 -18.94 -14.80
C LEU A 234 21.50 -18.09 -15.65
N VAL A 235 21.19 -16.80 -15.81
CA VAL A 235 22.06 -15.85 -16.54
C VAL A 235 23.37 -15.58 -15.81
N ALA A 236 23.33 -15.46 -14.48
CA ALA A 236 24.50 -15.15 -13.66
C ALA A 236 25.44 -16.36 -13.47
N ALA A 237 24.90 -17.50 -13.07
CA ALA A 237 25.66 -18.68 -12.69
C ALA A 237 25.94 -19.64 -13.84
N ARG A 238 25.07 -19.67 -14.88
CA ARG A 238 25.14 -20.61 -16.02
C ARG A 238 25.40 -22.06 -15.58
N PRO A 239 24.60 -22.60 -14.66
CA PRO A 239 24.80 -23.94 -14.15
C PRO A 239 24.61 -24.99 -15.25
N GLY A 240 25.45 -26.04 -15.25
CA GLY A 240 25.24 -27.20 -16.11
C GLY A 240 24.08 -28.06 -15.62
N TRP A 241 23.50 -28.87 -16.52
CA TRP A 241 22.40 -29.79 -16.22
C TRP A 241 22.64 -30.71 -15.00
N PRO A 242 23.84 -31.32 -14.84
CA PRO A 242 24.11 -32.16 -13.69
C PRO A 242 24.02 -31.41 -12.35
N THR A 243 24.48 -30.14 -12.33
CA THR A 243 24.39 -29.27 -11.15
C THR A 243 22.93 -28.93 -10.81
N LEU A 244 22.13 -28.58 -11.82
CA LEU A 244 20.70 -28.29 -11.62
C LEU A 244 19.96 -29.51 -11.08
N LEU A 245 20.23 -30.70 -11.63
CA LEU A 245 19.58 -31.94 -11.19
C LEU A 245 19.98 -32.33 -9.76
N ALA A 246 21.28 -32.22 -9.43
CA ALA A 246 21.77 -32.47 -8.08
C ALA A 246 21.16 -31.49 -7.07
N ASP A 247 21.09 -30.21 -7.43
CA ASP A 247 20.48 -29.15 -6.63
C ASP A 247 18.98 -29.40 -6.41
N THR A 248 18.24 -29.81 -7.42
CA THR A 248 16.81 -30.15 -7.32
C THR A 248 16.60 -31.34 -6.38
N ARG A 249 17.37 -32.42 -6.54
CA ARG A 249 17.29 -33.61 -5.67
C ARG A 249 17.57 -33.25 -4.20
N ARG A 250 18.59 -32.46 -3.93
CA ARG A 250 18.95 -32.02 -2.58
C ARG A 250 17.85 -31.20 -1.91
N ARG A 251 17.10 -30.42 -2.69
CA ARG A 251 16.04 -29.51 -2.20
C ARG A 251 14.69 -30.18 -2.10
N PHE A 252 14.49 -31.36 -2.67
CA PHE A 252 13.15 -31.98 -2.77
C PHE A 252 12.50 -32.23 -1.39
N VAL A 253 13.17 -32.95 -0.49
CA VAL A 253 12.64 -33.23 0.86
C VAL A 253 12.46 -31.95 1.69
N PRO A 254 13.45 -31.02 1.77
CA PRO A 254 13.26 -29.73 2.41
C PRO A 254 12.09 -28.91 1.82
N LEU A 255 11.81 -29.02 0.52
CA LEU A 255 10.65 -28.36 -0.10
C LEU A 255 9.32 -28.98 0.39
N LEU A 256 9.23 -30.30 0.46
CA LEU A 256 8.05 -30.98 1.01
C LEU A 256 7.74 -30.51 2.44
N LEU A 257 8.78 -30.34 3.27
CA LEU A 257 8.60 -29.77 4.60
C LEU A 257 8.09 -28.32 4.56
N ALA A 258 8.65 -27.47 3.69
CA ALA A 258 8.17 -26.10 3.55
C ALA A 258 6.71 -26.05 3.09
N VAL A 259 6.33 -26.90 2.12
CA VAL A 259 4.94 -27.02 1.65
C VAL A 259 4.02 -27.50 2.77
N ALA A 260 4.41 -28.53 3.52
CA ALA A 260 3.61 -29.04 4.64
C ALA A 260 3.38 -27.97 5.71
N VAL A 261 4.43 -27.18 6.04
CA VAL A 261 4.30 -26.06 6.98
C VAL A 261 3.38 -24.97 6.42
N ALA A 262 3.51 -24.63 5.14
CA ALA A 262 2.63 -23.62 4.51
C ALA A 262 1.17 -24.07 4.55
N ILE A 263 0.89 -25.35 4.22
CA ILE A 263 -0.45 -25.94 4.31
C ILE A 263 -0.98 -25.88 5.75
N LEU A 264 -0.15 -26.25 6.73
CA LEU A 264 -0.53 -26.22 8.14
C LEU A 264 -0.87 -24.80 8.59
N VAL A 265 -0.07 -23.78 8.21
CA VAL A 265 -0.36 -22.38 8.53
C VAL A 265 -1.68 -21.93 7.91
N VAL A 266 -1.88 -22.21 6.62
CA VAL A 266 -3.14 -21.91 5.94
C VAL A 266 -4.31 -22.56 6.66
N TRP A 267 -4.24 -23.85 6.95
CA TRP A 267 -5.31 -24.60 7.59
C TRP A 267 -5.58 -24.11 9.02
N THR A 268 -4.56 -23.75 9.77
CA THR A 268 -4.70 -23.14 11.10
C THR A 268 -5.46 -21.83 11.03
N VAL A 269 -5.13 -20.95 10.07
CA VAL A 269 -5.79 -19.65 9.90
C VAL A 269 -7.27 -19.82 9.49
N TYR A 270 -7.60 -20.87 8.73
CA TYR A 270 -8.97 -21.26 8.44
C TYR A 270 -9.60 -22.19 9.51
N ARG A 271 -9.03 -22.20 10.75
CA ARG A 271 -9.55 -22.95 11.92
C ARG A 271 -9.75 -24.44 11.64
N PHE A 272 -8.86 -25.03 10.85
CA PHE A 272 -8.94 -26.45 10.45
C PHE A 272 -10.26 -26.82 9.76
N SER A 273 -10.87 -25.86 9.05
CA SER A 273 -12.12 -26.10 8.32
C SER A 273 -11.95 -27.23 7.29
N VAL A 274 -12.99 -28.03 7.17
CA VAL A 274 -13.14 -29.08 6.14
C VAL A 274 -14.58 -29.04 5.64
N GLY A 275 -14.75 -28.92 4.34
CA GLY A 275 -16.08 -28.81 3.75
C GLY A 275 -16.07 -28.92 2.24
N LYS A 276 -17.24 -28.82 1.63
CA LYS A 276 -17.39 -28.85 0.18
C LYS A 276 -17.01 -27.50 -0.40
N ALA A 277 -15.91 -27.46 -1.19
CA ALA A 277 -15.57 -26.30 -2.01
C ALA A 277 -16.50 -26.26 -3.23
N ALA A 278 -17.32 -25.23 -3.34
CA ALA A 278 -18.30 -25.09 -4.43
C ALA A 278 -17.58 -24.93 -5.78
N SER A 279 -16.43 -24.26 -5.80
CA SER A 279 -15.58 -24.03 -6.98
C SER A 279 -15.04 -25.31 -7.61
N VAL A 280 -14.81 -26.37 -6.81
CA VAL A 280 -14.18 -27.62 -7.24
C VAL A 280 -15.16 -28.80 -7.17
N GLY A 281 -16.25 -28.68 -6.41
CA GLY A 281 -17.27 -29.72 -6.22
C GLY A 281 -16.83 -30.85 -5.29
N MET A 282 -15.70 -30.72 -4.59
CA MET A 282 -15.11 -31.76 -3.71
C MET A 282 -15.06 -31.27 -2.26
N THR A 283 -15.06 -32.23 -1.32
CA THR A 283 -14.80 -31.97 0.10
C THR A 283 -13.29 -31.89 0.32
N LEU A 284 -12.82 -30.71 0.77
CA LEU A 284 -11.40 -30.40 0.92
C LEU A 284 -11.15 -29.70 2.26
N PRO A 285 -9.89 -29.71 2.78
CA PRO A 285 -9.47 -28.76 3.80
C PRO A 285 -9.57 -27.33 3.28
N PHE A 286 -9.89 -26.36 4.16
CA PHE A 286 -9.99 -24.92 3.87
C PHE A 286 -10.74 -24.63 2.54
N PRO A 287 -12.01 -25.08 2.37
CA PRO A 287 -12.78 -24.90 1.13
C PRO A 287 -12.91 -23.44 0.71
N GLU A 288 -12.92 -22.52 1.66
CA GLU A 288 -13.01 -21.07 1.48
C GLU A 288 -11.82 -20.50 0.67
N LEU A 289 -10.64 -21.12 0.77
CA LEU A 289 -9.47 -20.74 -0.02
C LEU A 289 -9.70 -20.99 -1.51
N PHE A 290 -10.27 -22.14 -1.85
CA PHE A 290 -10.54 -22.54 -3.25
C PHE A 290 -11.64 -21.66 -3.84
N ASP A 291 -12.73 -21.46 -3.09
CA ASP A 291 -13.86 -20.65 -3.53
C ASP A 291 -13.46 -19.20 -3.71
N GLY A 292 -12.72 -18.61 -2.76
CA GLY A 292 -12.23 -17.25 -2.84
C GLY A 292 -11.19 -17.04 -3.95
N THR A 293 -10.33 -18.03 -4.18
CA THR A 293 -9.37 -17.98 -5.28
C THR A 293 -10.12 -17.95 -6.63
N LYS A 294 -11.11 -18.83 -6.80
CA LYS A 294 -11.95 -18.83 -8.01
C LYS A 294 -12.67 -17.49 -8.20
N GLU A 295 -13.25 -16.94 -7.15
CA GLU A 295 -13.98 -15.66 -7.18
C GLU A 295 -13.08 -14.51 -7.65
N VAL A 296 -11.81 -14.45 -7.21
CA VAL A 296 -10.84 -13.45 -7.69
C VAL A 296 -10.49 -13.65 -9.16
N PHE A 297 -10.31 -14.90 -9.61
CA PHE A 297 -10.07 -15.17 -11.04
C PHE A 297 -11.28 -14.78 -11.88
N ASP A 298 -12.49 -15.13 -11.47
CA ASP A 298 -13.73 -14.76 -12.14
C ASP A 298 -13.89 -13.23 -12.19
N HIS A 299 -13.63 -12.52 -11.09
CA HIS A 299 -13.66 -11.05 -11.05
C HIS A 299 -12.66 -10.44 -12.05
N ASN A 300 -11.43 -10.95 -12.10
CA ASN A 300 -10.45 -10.46 -13.08
C ASN A 300 -10.87 -10.79 -14.53
N ALA A 301 -11.51 -11.92 -14.77
CA ALA A 301 -12.01 -12.31 -16.10
C ALA A 301 -13.19 -11.44 -16.54
N ILE A 302 -14.11 -11.12 -15.63
CA ILE A 302 -15.24 -10.22 -15.87
C ILE A 302 -14.74 -8.78 -16.08
N GLY A 303 -13.65 -8.39 -15.40
CA GLY A 303 -13.11 -7.05 -15.39
C GLY A 303 -13.72 -6.16 -14.31
N HIS A 304 -13.16 -4.96 -14.16
CA HIS A 304 -13.62 -3.96 -13.20
C HIS A 304 -13.63 -2.57 -13.85
N PRO A 305 -14.69 -1.75 -13.64
CA PRO A 305 -14.71 -0.40 -14.18
C PRO A 305 -13.49 0.39 -13.71
N ALA A 306 -12.67 0.81 -14.65
CA ALA A 306 -11.43 1.54 -14.44
C ALA A 306 -11.49 2.91 -15.14
N TYR A 307 -10.73 3.86 -14.61
CA TYR A 307 -10.61 5.21 -15.16
C TYR A 307 -9.14 5.55 -15.43
N LEU A 308 -8.87 6.08 -16.62
CA LEU A 308 -7.55 6.60 -16.98
C LEU A 308 -7.68 7.67 -18.07
N PHE A 309 -7.03 8.84 -17.88
CA PHE A 309 -7.01 9.96 -18.84
C PHE A 309 -8.40 10.39 -19.33
N GLY A 310 -9.39 10.45 -18.43
CA GLY A 310 -10.75 10.84 -18.78
C GLY A 310 -11.52 9.78 -19.55
N LYS A 311 -11.03 8.56 -19.63
CA LYS A 311 -11.69 7.42 -20.27
C LYS A 311 -12.07 6.37 -19.25
N ARG A 312 -13.13 5.61 -19.54
CA ARG A 312 -13.55 4.43 -18.78
C ARG A 312 -13.28 3.16 -19.60
N SER A 313 -12.83 2.11 -18.93
CA SER A 313 -12.73 0.78 -19.49
C SER A 313 -13.18 -0.24 -18.47
N HIS A 314 -13.87 -1.29 -18.91
CA HIS A 314 -14.24 -2.41 -18.05
C HIS A 314 -13.08 -3.42 -17.89
N PHE A 315 -12.17 -3.46 -18.85
CA PHE A 315 -11.01 -4.34 -18.86
C PHE A 315 -9.68 -3.62 -18.61
N GLY A 316 -9.72 -2.32 -18.29
CA GLY A 316 -8.53 -1.52 -18.02
C GLY A 316 -7.62 -1.34 -19.22
N TRP A 317 -6.33 -1.08 -18.94
CA TRP A 317 -5.27 -0.84 -19.95
C TRP A 317 -3.96 -1.49 -19.49
N TRP A 318 -3.25 -2.12 -20.42
CA TRP A 318 -1.94 -2.72 -20.12
C TRP A 318 -0.91 -1.69 -19.58
N TYR A 319 -1.02 -0.42 -19.96
CA TYR A 319 -0.13 0.66 -19.52
C TYR A 319 -0.63 1.39 -18.25
N TYR A 320 -1.71 0.94 -17.62
CA TYR A 320 -2.27 1.57 -16.44
C TYR A 320 -1.23 1.70 -15.31
N TYR A 321 -0.62 0.59 -14.91
CA TYR A 321 0.35 0.60 -13.82
C TYR A 321 1.65 1.36 -14.13
N PRO A 322 2.24 1.33 -15.32
CA PRO A 322 3.28 2.27 -15.74
C PRO A 322 2.92 3.74 -15.55
N VAL A 323 1.72 4.16 -15.96
CA VAL A 323 1.23 5.53 -15.74
C VAL A 323 1.07 5.84 -14.25
N VAL A 324 0.43 4.94 -13.50
CA VAL A 324 0.25 5.08 -12.06
C VAL A 324 1.60 5.25 -11.35
N LEU A 325 2.58 4.39 -11.63
CA LEU A 325 3.93 4.51 -11.05
C LEU A 325 4.60 5.84 -11.42
N ALA A 326 4.45 6.29 -12.67
CA ALA A 326 5.04 7.54 -13.11
C ALA A 326 4.50 8.76 -12.34
N VAL A 327 3.19 8.80 -12.05
CA VAL A 327 2.55 9.97 -11.41
C VAL A 327 2.43 9.86 -9.88
N LYS A 328 2.42 8.63 -9.32
CA LYS A 328 2.28 8.39 -7.87
C LYS A 328 3.63 8.29 -7.14
N THR A 329 4.74 8.19 -7.87
CA THR A 329 6.07 8.06 -7.28
C THR A 329 6.78 9.42 -7.26
N PRO A 330 7.38 9.87 -6.13
CA PRO A 330 8.14 11.12 -6.08
C PRO A 330 9.23 11.18 -7.14
N LEU A 331 9.35 12.30 -7.85
CA LEU A 331 10.34 12.47 -8.91
C LEU A 331 11.80 12.25 -8.45
N PRO A 332 12.25 12.72 -7.27
CA PRO A 332 13.58 12.42 -6.78
C PRO A 332 13.83 10.93 -6.52
N PHE A 333 12.80 10.18 -6.12
CA PHE A 333 12.88 8.73 -6.03
C PHE A 333 13.08 8.09 -7.41
N LEU A 334 12.29 8.51 -8.41
CA LEU A 334 12.42 8.03 -9.79
C LEU A 334 13.81 8.35 -10.36
N ALA A 335 14.34 9.55 -10.10
CA ALA A 335 15.70 9.92 -10.52
C ALA A 335 16.74 8.96 -9.92
N LEU A 336 16.69 8.72 -8.60
CA LEU A 336 17.59 7.78 -7.93
C LEU A 336 17.39 6.33 -8.44
N PHE A 337 16.16 5.94 -8.72
CA PHE A 337 15.86 4.62 -9.29
C PHE A 337 16.52 4.43 -10.66
N PHE A 338 16.41 5.41 -11.56
CA PHE A 338 17.03 5.31 -12.89
C PHE A 338 18.57 5.33 -12.82
N VAL A 339 19.15 6.10 -11.88
CA VAL A 339 20.60 6.03 -11.61
C VAL A 339 20.98 4.64 -11.11
N GLY A 340 20.23 4.09 -10.16
CA GLY A 340 20.47 2.74 -9.62
C GLY A 340 20.29 1.65 -10.67
N LEU A 341 19.31 1.79 -11.57
CA LEU A 341 19.11 0.92 -12.71
C LEU A 341 20.33 0.94 -13.64
N ALA A 342 20.80 2.12 -14.04
CA ALA A 342 21.99 2.27 -14.89
C ALA A 342 23.23 1.65 -14.24
N VAL A 343 23.43 1.88 -12.93
CA VAL A 343 24.51 1.25 -12.15
C VAL A 343 24.39 -0.27 -12.15
N SER A 344 23.19 -0.79 -11.97
CA SER A 344 22.92 -2.24 -11.95
C SER A 344 23.19 -2.88 -13.31
N LEU A 345 22.82 -2.21 -14.40
CA LEU A 345 23.09 -2.67 -15.77
C LEU A 345 24.59 -2.77 -16.08
N GLY A 346 25.42 -1.88 -15.52
CA GLY A 346 26.86 -1.87 -15.68
C GLY A 346 27.63 -2.89 -14.84
N LYS A 347 26.96 -3.69 -13.99
CA LYS A 347 27.63 -4.65 -13.10
C LYS A 347 27.99 -5.96 -13.79
N SER A 348 29.15 -6.53 -13.36
CA SER A 348 29.59 -7.84 -13.83
C SER A 348 28.59 -8.93 -13.43
N ARG A 349 28.61 -10.05 -14.18
CA ARG A 349 27.72 -11.20 -13.92
C ARG A 349 27.80 -11.74 -12.50
N ARG A 350 29.00 -11.72 -11.87
CA ARG A 350 29.19 -12.19 -10.47
C ARG A 350 28.45 -11.34 -9.45
N ALA A 351 28.26 -10.06 -9.71
CA ALA A 351 27.51 -9.14 -8.84
C ALA A 351 26.01 -9.12 -9.17
N LEU A 352 25.57 -9.74 -10.29
CA LEU A 352 24.21 -9.66 -10.81
C LEU A 352 23.17 -10.03 -9.75
N ALA A 353 23.36 -11.08 -8.97
CA ALA A 353 22.36 -11.52 -8.00
C ALA A 353 21.99 -10.42 -6.99
N ALA A 354 22.96 -9.72 -6.42
CA ALA A 354 22.70 -8.68 -5.43
C ALA A 354 22.02 -7.44 -6.01
N TYR A 355 22.36 -7.09 -7.28
CA TYR A 355 21.85 -5.86 -7.93
C TYR A 355 20.55 -6.11 -8.72
N TRP A 356 20.37 -7.32 -9.28
CA TRP A 356 19.25 -7.62 -10.16
C TRP A 356 18.08 -8.33 -9.49
N LEU A 357 18.30 -9.09 -8.41
CA LEU A 357 17.20 -9.79 -7.72
C LEU A 357 16.12 -8.84 -7.20
N PRO A 358 16.44 -7.68 -6.58
CA PRO A 358 15.41 -6.74 -6.15
C PRO A 358 14.59 -6.19 -7.33
N LEU A 359 15.28 -5.88 -8.43
CA LEU A 359 14.62 -5.39 -9.65
C LEU A 359 13.78 -6.49 -10.29
N ALA A 360 14.30 -7.72 -10.41
CA ALA A 360 13.58 -8.87 -10.95
C ALA A 360 12.30 -9.19 -10.16
N PHE A 361 12.36 -9.13 -8.82
CA PHE A 361 11.19 -9.25 -7.96
C PHE A 361 10.10 -8.25 -8.36
N SER A 362 10.44 -6.96 -8.42
CA SER A 362 9.48 -5.91 -8.74
C SER A 362 9.01 -5.92 -10.18
N LEU A 363 9.90 -6.15 -11.14
CA LEU A 363 9.53 -6.22 -12.56
C LEU A 363 8.70 -7.47 -12.87
N GLY A 364 8.92 -8.59 -12.18
CA GLY A 364 8.07 -9.77 -12.31
C GLY A 364 6.62 -9.45 -11.95
N ILE A 365 6.41 -8.80 -10.79
CA ILE A 365 5.08 -8.35 -10.33
C ILE A 365 4.48 -7.36 -11.33
N LEU A 366 5.24 -6.33 -11.72
CA LEU A 366 4.76 -5.31 -12.66
C LEU A 366 4.37 -5.93 -14.01
N PHE A 367 5.21 -6.78 -14.57
CA PHE A 367 4.96 -7.44 -15.85
C PHE A 367 3.67 -8.27 -15.81
N PHE A 368 3.47 -9.07 -14.76
CA PHE A 368 2.21 -9.80 -14.58
C PHE A 368 1.01 -8.85 -14.49
N SER A 369 1.17 -7.74 -13.77
CA SER A 369 0.07 -6.78 -13.56
C SER A 369 -0.34 -6.04 -14.83
N LEU A 370 0.49 -6.01 -15.90
CA LEU A 370 0.12 -5.42 -17.19
C LEU A 370 -1.06 -6.14 -17.85
N SER A 371 -1.31 -7.41 -17.51
CA SER A 371 -2.44 -8.20 -18.02
C SER A 371 -3.66 -8.17 -17.11
N SER A 372 -3.63 -7.44 -15.99
CA SER A 372 -4.76 -7.36 -15.06
C SER A 372 -5.89 -6.50 -15.62
N HIS A 373 -7.12 -7.00 -15.50
CA HIS A 373 -8.34 -6.26 -15.83
C HIS A 373 -8.92 -5.48 -14.63
N ILE A 374 -8.21 -5.48 -13.49
CA ILE A 374 -8.58 -4.71 -12.29
C ILE A 374 -7.58 -3.57 -12.13
N ASN A 375 -7.92 -2.40 -12.68
CA ASN A 375 -7.07 -1.21 -12.72
C ASN A 375 -7.66 -0.11 -11.84
N ILE A 376 -7.52 -0.24 -10.52
CA ILE A 376 -8.13 0.63 -9.51
C ILE A 376 -7.15 1.23 -8.50
N GLY A 377 -5.85 1.25 -8.82
CA GLY A 377 -4.88 2.00 -8.03
C GLY A 377 -3.54 1.30 -7.81
N VAL A 378 -2.56 2.10 -7.40
CA VAL A 378 -1.17 1.67 -7.10
C VAL A 378 -1.11 0.60 -6.02
N ARG A 379 -2.12 0.52 -5.16
CA ARG A 379 -2.23 -0.44 -4.06
C ARG A 379 -2.10 -1.90 -4.53
N HIS A 380 -2.59 -2.21 -5.73
CA HIS A 380 -2.54 -3.54 -6.30
C HIS A 380 -1.11 -4.02 -6.63
N ILE A 381 -0.20 -3.07 -6.84
CA ILE A 381 1.22 -3.34 -7.12
C ILE A 381 2.15 -2.79 -6.03
N LEU A 382 1.64 -2.52 -4.84
CA LEU A 382 2.39 -1.93 -3.73
C LEU A 382 3.74 -2.64 -3.45
N PRO A 383 3.84 -4.00 -3.53
CA PRO A 383 5.10 -4.71 -3.32
C PRO A 383 6.24 -4.32 -4.27
N VAL A 384 5.93 -3.73 -5.44
CA VAL A 384 6.94 -3.26 -6.42
C VAL A 384 7.88 -2.23 -5.79
N TYR A 385 7.40 -1.41 -4.87
CA TYR A 385 8.21 -0.39 -4.22
C TYR A 385 9.34 -0.95 -3.36
N LEU A 386 9.28 -2.21 -2.92
CA LEU A 386 10.38 -2.83 -2.16
C LEU A 386 11.66 -2.95 -3.00
N GLY A 387 11.59 -3.58 -4.16
CA GLY A 387 12.77 -3.71 -5.03
C GLY A 387 13.15 -2.39 -5.69
N PHE A 388 12.17 -1.52 -5.98
CA PHE A 388 12.46 -0.18 -6.50
C PHE A 388 13.21 0.68 -5.47
N SER A 389 12.88 0.58 -4.17
CA SER A 389 13.61 1.28 -3.11
C SER A 389 15.04 0.80 -2.96
N ILE A 390 15.29 -0.52 -3.10
CA ILE A 390 16.65 -1.06 -3.11
C ILE A 390 17.43 -0.53 -4.33
N THR A 391 16.81 -0.54 -5.50
CA THR A 391 17.45 -0.04 -6.73
C THR A 391 17.75 1.46 -6.63
N ALA A 392 16.82 2.26 -6.10
CA ALA A 392 17.05 3.69 -5.87
C ALA A 392 18.16 3.94 -4.84
N ALA A 393 18.22 3.12 -3.77
CA ALA A 393 19.29 3.19 -2.77
C ALA A 393 20.67 2.84 -3.35
N ILE A 394 20.74 1.89 -4.29
CA ILE A 394 21.97 1.61 -5.05
C ILE A 394 22.42 2.88 -5.80
N GLY A 395 21.50 3.58 -6.44
CA GLY A 395 21.78 4.85 -7.14
C GLY A 395 22.27 5.94 -6.18
N ALA A 396 21.62 6.08 -5.04
CA ALA A 396 22.00 7.06 -4.02
C ALA A 396 23.41 6.80 -3.46
N VAL A 397 23.70 5.56 -3.08
CA VAL A 397 25.02 5.18 -2.55
C VAL A 397 26.10 5.26 -3.64
N TRP A 398 25.77 4.97 -4.89
CA TRP A 398 26.69 5.18 -6.00
C TRP A 398 27.03 6.67 -6.18
N LEU A 399 26.05 7.56 -6.20
CA LEU A 399 26.28 9.02 -6.25
C LEU A 399 27.15 9.50 -5.09
N TYR A 400 26.89 9.03 -3.88
CA TYR A 400 27.74 9.34 -2.73
C TYR A 400 29.19 8.94 -2.95
N ARG A 401 29.44 7.74 -3.49
CA ARG A 401 30.80 7.22 -3.77
C ARG A 401 31.53 7.99 -4.87
N GLN A 402 30.80 8.71 -5.75
CA GLN A 402 31.41 9.59 -6.74
C GLN A 402 31.99 10.89 -6.14
N SER A 403 31.80 11.16 -4.84
CA SER A 403 32.30 12.37 -4.18
C SER A 403 33.82 12.54 -4.28
N SER A 404 34.57 11.45 -4.44
CA SER A 404 36.03 11.48 -4.64
C SER A 404 36.45 11.97 -6.03
N THR A 405 35.60 11.80 -7.05
CA THR A 405 35.90 12.13 -8.45
C THR A 405 35.08 13.30 -8.96
N ALA A 406 33.88 13.52 -8.40
CA ALA A 406 32.93 14.55 -8.82
C ALA A 406 32.40 15.32 -7.59
N ARG A 407 32.94 16.50 -7.32
CA ARG A 407 32.57 17.32 -6.15
C ARG A 407 31.10 17.74 -6.10
N TRP A 408 30.40 17.71 -7.22
CA TRP A 408 28.98 18.02 -7.33
C TRP A 408 28.06 16.86 -6.88
N ALA A 409 28.53 15.60 -6.94
CA ALA A 409 27.69 14.42 -6.71
C ALA A 409 27.03 14.37 -5.31
N PRO A 410 27.71 14.68 -4.18
CA PRO A 410 27.06 14.69 -2.88
C PRO A 410 26.01 15.80 -2.74
N TRP A 411 26.17 16.93 -3.44
CA TRP A 411 25.18 18.02 -3.43
C TRP A 411 23.91 17.63 -4.18
N ILE A 412 24.04 16.99 -5.35
CA ILE A 412 22.89 16.44 -6.07
C ILE A 412 22.19 15.37 -5.24
N LEU A 413 22.93 14.45 -4.63
CA LEU A 413 22.34 13.44 -3.75
C LEU A 413 21.61 14.10 -2.58
N GLY A 414 22.24 15.06 -1.88
CA GLY A 414 21.62 15.81 -0.79
C GLY A 414 20.32 16.48 -1.23
N ALA A 415 20.33 17.17 -2.38
CA ALA A 415 19.14 17.80 -2.94
C ALA A 415 18.03 16.78 -3.25
N LEU A 416 18.34 15.63 -3.85
CA LEU A 416 17.36 14.58 -4.16
C LEU A 416 16.77 13.96 -2.88
N LEU A 417 17.57 13.69 -1.85
CA LEU A 417 17.09 13.13 -0.59
C LEU A 417 16.23 14.15 0.18
N VAL A 418 16.65 15.41 0.24
CA VAL A 418 15.86 16.50 0.84
C VAL A 418 14.55 16.70 0.07
N TRP A 419 14.57 16.71 -1.25
CA TRP A 419 13.37 16.82 -2.07
C TRP A 419 12.44 15.64 -1.85
N HIS A 420 12.95 14.39 -1.75
CA HIS A 420 12.14 13.22 -1.45
C HIS A 420 11.47 13.34 -0.07
N ALA A 421 12.23 13.71 0.96
CA ALA A 421 11.71 13.94 2.29
C ALA A 421 10.66 15.06 2.31
N ALA A 422 10.96 16.21 1.70
CA ALA A 422 10.06 17.35 1.63
C ALA A 422 8.75 17.01 0.91
N THR A 423 8.82 16.32 -0.24
CA THR A 423 7.64 15.85 -0.95
C THR A 423 6.75 15.00 -0.06
N SER A 424 7.34 14.07 0.66
CA SER A 424 6.61 13.19 1.57
C SER A 424 6.01 13.92 2.78
N LEU A 425 6.77 14.84 3.38
CA LEU A 425 6.32 15.62 4.54
C LEU A 425 5.21 16.61 4.16
N LEU A 426 5.34 17.31 3.05
CA LEU A 426 4.35 18.26 2.54
C LEU A 426 3.06 17.58 2.06
N SER A 427 3.12 16.29 1.72
CA SER A 427 1.93 15.50 1.38
C SER A 427 1.13 15.05 2.60
N HIS A 428 1.64 15.23 3.82
CA HIS A 428 0.90 14.87 5.02
C HIS A 428 -0.30 15.79 5.24
N PRO A 429 -1.46 15.26 5.62
CA PRO A 429 -1.83 13.85 5.77
C PRO A 429 -2.33 13.18 4.48
N ASP A 430 -2.38 13.89 3.36
CA ASP A 430 -3.02 13.53 2.09
C ASP A 430 -2.15 12.55 1.25
N TYR A 431 -1.81 11.39 1.83
CA TYR A 431 -0.97 10.39 1.14
C TYR A 431 -1.71 9.63 0.03
N ILE A 432 -3.03 9.35 0.21
CA ILE A 432 -3.84 8.70 -0.82
C ILE A 432 -3.86 9.55 -2.10
N PRO A 433 -4.26 10.84 -2.07
CA PRO A 433 -4.34 11.66 -3.26
C PRO A 433 -3.00 12.23 -3.75
N TYR A 434 -1.88 11.84 -3.13
CA TYR A 434 -0.57 12.30 -3.59
C TYR A 434 -0.35 11.99 -5.06
N THR A 435 0.10 12.98 -5.81
CA THR A 435 0.66 12.86 -7.16
C THR A 435 1.87 13.78 -7.29
N ASN A 436 2.81 13.42 -8.16
CA ASN A 436 3.95 14.27 -8.46
C ASN A 436 3.64 15.33 -9.54
N LEU A 437 4.61 16.17 -9.88
CA LEU A 437 4.44 17.28 -10.82
C LEU A 437 4.04 16.83 -12.25
N LEU A 438 4.23 15.57 -12.61
CA LEU A 438 3.81 15.07 -13.94
C LEU A 438 2.28 15.00 -14.07
N ALA A 439 1.56 14.93 -12.96
CA ALA A 439 0.09 14.94 -12.97
C ALA A 439 -0.50 16.35 -13.16
N GLY A 440 0.29 17.41 -12.99
CA GLY A 440 -0.17 18.79 -13.05
C GLY A 440 -1.14 19.14 -11.93
N ASP A 441 -1.92 20.21 -12.13
CA ASP A 441 -2.83 20.77 -11.12
C ASP A 441 -4.16 19.99 -10.99
N TYR A 442 -4.47 19.14 -11.94
CA TYR A 442 -5.74 18.40 -12.04
C TYR A 442 -5.49 16.89 -12.17
N PRO A 443 -4.98 16.21 -11.11
CA PRO A 443 -4.68 14.79 -11.15
C PRO A 443 -5.89 13.91 -11.47
N GLU A 444 -7.10 14.37 -11.18
CA GLU A 444 -8.36 13.71 -11.54
C GLU A 444 -8.59 13.57 -13.05
N ARG A 445 -7.83 14.27 -13.87
CA ARG A 445 -7.83 14.04 -15.33
C ARG A 445 -7.06 12.78 -15.72
N ILE A 446 -6.21 12.28 -14.82
CA ILE A 446 -5.40 11.09 -15.05
C ILE A 446 -5.99 9.91 -14.29
N LEU A 447 -6.18 10.04 -12.98
CA LEU A 447 -6.56 8.96 -12.06
C LEU A 447 -7.71 9.41 -11.14
N VAL A 448 -8.51 8.45 -10.72
CA VAL A 448 -9.49 8.57 -9.62
C VAL A 448 -9.41 7.32 -8.74
N ASP A 449 -10.48 6.97 -8.03
CA ASP A 449 -10.57 5.78 -7.19
C ASP A 449 -9.52 5.80 -6.05
N SER A 450 -9.03 4.67 -5.62
CA SER A 450 -8.11 4.52 -4.49
C SER A 450 -6.75 5.23 -4.65
N ASP A 451 -6.49 5.84 -5.80
CA ASP A 451 -5.34 6.71 -6.04
C ASP A 451 -5.59 8.19 -5.75
N LEU A 452 -6.83 8.63 -5.62
CA LEU A 452 -7.18 10.04 -5.43
C LEU A 452 -8.31 10.25 -4.43
N ASP A 453 -9.46 9.63 -4.66
CA ASP A 453 -10.65 9.76 -3.85
C ASP A 453 -11.28 8.38 -3.63
N TRP A 454 -11.10 7.88 -2.44
CA TRP A 454 -11.65 6.61 -1.98
C TRP A 454 -12.72 6.80 -0.89
N GLY A 455 -13.27 8.03 -0.80
CA GLY A 455 -14.28 8.42 0.17
C GLY A 455 -13.73 8.90 1.52
N GLN A 456 -12.45 9.21 1.62
CA GLN A 456 -11.75 9.54 2.87
C GLN A 456 -12.04 10.93 3.43
N ASP A 457 -12.67 11.85 2.68
CA ASP A 457 -12.76 13.27 3.03
C ASP A 457 -14.10 13.68 3.67
N MET A 458 -14.94 12.73 4.14
CA MET A 458 -16.27 13.03 4.67
C MET A 458 -16.21 13.85 5.97
N ILE A 459 -15.30 13.57 6.89
CA ILE A 459 -15.12 14.39 8.10
C ILE A 459 -14.81 15.84 7.74
N ARG A 460 -13.91 16.05 6.77
CA ARG A 460 -13.54 17.39 6.28
C ARG A 460 -14.73 18.09 5.62
N LEU A 461 -15.50 17.36 4.80
CA LEU A 461 -16.67 17.91 4.14
C LEU A 461 -17.75 18.33 5.15
N GLY A 462 -18.08 17.47 6.11
CA GLY A 462 -19.04 17.79 7.16
C GLY A 462 -18.64 19.02 7.99
N LYS A 463 -17.34 19.11 8.37
CA LYS A 463 -16.79 20.30 9.03
C LYS A 463 -16.96 21.55 8.17
N ARG A 464 -16.61 21.46 6.87
CA ARG A 464 -16.69 22.60 5.96
C ARG A 464 -18.12 23.09 5.73
N LEU A 465 -19.06 22.16 5.57
CA LEU A 465 -20.48 22.50 5.42
C LEU A 465 -21.05 23.24 6.65
N ARG A 466 -20.63 22.85 7.87
CA ARG A 466 -21.00 23.57 9.11
C ARG A 466 -20.40 24.98 9.14
N GLU A 467 -19.12 25.15 8.78
CA GLU A 467 -18.47 26.46 8.70
C GLU A 467 -19.16 27.40 7.72
N LEU A 468 -19.70 26.84 6.63
CA LEU A 468 -20.45 27.57 5.61
C LEU A 468 -21.92 27.84 6.00
N GLY A 469 -22.37 27.35 7.17
CA GLY A 469 -23.77 27.47 7.59
C GLY A 469 -24.74 26.76 6.67
N ALA A 470 -24.32 25.69 6.00
CA ALA A 470 -25.14 24.93 5.08
C ALA A 470 -26.34 24.31 5.81
N ARG A 471 -27.56 24.63 5.38
CA ARG A 471 -28.79 24.07 5.96
C ARG A 471 -29.17 22.73 5.33
N GLN A 472 -28.66 22.43 4.15
CA GLN A 472 -28.87 21.21 3.39
C GLN A 472 -27.75 21.07 2.36
N VAL A 473 -27.46 19.85 1.95
CA VAL A 473 -26.50 19.55 0.87
C VAL A 473 -27.07 18.49 -0.08
N ALA A 474 -26.96 18.73 -1.38
CA ALA A 474 -27.21 17.70 -2.39
C ALA A 474 -25.90 16.92 -2.61
N PHE A 475 -25.88 15.63 -2.27
CA PHE A 475 -24.65 14.84 -2.25
C PHE A 475 -24.90 13.36 -2.55
N ASN A 476 -23.96 12.73 -3.25
CA ASN A 476 -23.90 11.28 -3.47
C ASN A 476 -22.55 10.79 -2.91
N PRO A 477 -22.51 10.25 -1.68
CA PRO A 477 -21.28 9.75 -1.09
C PRO A 477 -20.77 8.46 -1.77
N LEU A 478 -19.46 8.29 -1.84
CA LEU A 478 -18.84 7.04 -2.27
C LEU A 478 -18.90 5.96 -1.17
N VAL A 479 -18.95 6.37 0.09
CA VAL A 479 -18.90 5.47 1.24
C VAL A 479 -20.28 5.35 1.91
N MET A 480 -20.61 4.16 2.39
CA MET A 480 -21.73 3.95 3.30
C MET A 480 -21.32 4.40 4.70
N SER A 481 -22.06 5.35 5.30
CA SER A 481 -21.68 5.99 6.57
C SER A 481 -22.86 6.72 7.19
N TYR A 482 -22.85 6.96 8.49
CA TYR A 482 -23.82 7.79 9.21
C TYR A 482 -23.35 9.26 9.19
N LEU A 483 -23.40 9.89 8.01
CA LEU A 483 -22.81 11.22 7.79
C LEU A 483 -23.48 12.32 8.60
N GLU A 484 -24.81 12.33 8.67
CA GLU A 484 -25.59 13.36 9.38
C GLU A 484 -25.35 13.25 10.91
N GLU A 485 -25.54 12.07 11.46
CA GLU A 485 -25.48 11.82 12.90
C GLU A 485 -24.04 11.86 13.45
N ALA A 486 -23.11 11.20 12.75
CA ALA A 486 -21.76 11.00 13.26
C ALA A 486 -20.76 12.07 12.81
N HIS A 487 -20.95 12.65 11.63
CA HIS A 487 -20.02 13.64 11.08
C HIS A 487 -20.62 15.05 10.99
N GLY A 488 -21.84 15.23 11.44
CA GLY A 488 -22.52 16.53 11.54
C GLY A 488 -22.76 17.17 10.18
N PHE A 489 -23.12 16.37 9.19
CA PHE A 489 -23.63 16.88 7.92
C PHE A 489 -24.98 17.54 8.17
N PRO A 490 -25.32 18.60 7.39
CA PRO A 490 -26.70 19.02 7.27
C PRO A 490 -27.50 17.93 6.55
N PRO A 491 -28.85 17.96 6.58
CA PRO A 491 -29.69 17.02 5.84
C PRO A 491 -29.21 16.82 4.41
N ILE A 492 -29.06 15.54 4.02
CA ILE A 492 -28.53 15.15 2.71
C ILE A 492 -29.69 14.85 1.76
N THR A 493 -29.65 15.42 0.57
CA THR A 493 -30.51 15.03 -0.54
C THR A 493 -29.69 14.45 -1.68
N LEU A 494 -30.31 13.61 -2.51
CA LEU A 494 -29.62 13.00 -3.63
C LEU A 494 -29.29 14.06 -4.69
N MET A 495 -28.01 14.22 -5.01
CA MET A 495 -27.58 15.12 -6.09
C MET A 495 -28.01 14.55 -7.45
N GLN A 496 -28.80 15.34 -8.19
CA GLN A 496 -29.26 14.96 -9.53
C GLN A 496 -28.16 15.25 -10.57
N PRO A 497 -27.85 14.33 -11.48
CA PRO A 497 -26.78 14.53 -12.46
C PRO A 497 -27.05 15.62 -13.48
N THR A 498 -28.32 15.80 -13.88
CA THR A 498 -28.73 16.72 -14.98
C THR A 498 -29.18 18.08 -14.50
N ARG A 499 -29.47 18.23 -13.19
CA ARG A 499 -30.00 19.47 -12.63
C ARG A 499 -29.40 19.77 -11.26
N PRO A 500 -28.76 20.93 -11.04
CA PRO A 500 -28.26 21.30 -9.73
C PRO A 500 -29.41 21.61 -8.77
N SER A 501 -29.24 21.32 -7.49
CA SER A 501 -30.13 21.79 -6.44
C SER A 501 -29.75 23.21 -6.01
N PRO A 502 -30.71 24.09 -5.67
CA PRO A 502 -30.38 25.37 -5.02
C PRO A 502 -29.61 25.12 -3.71
N GLY A 503 -28.63 25.99 -3.40
CA GLY A 503 -27.77 25.87 -2.25
C GLY A 503 -26.52 25.01 -2.54
N TRP A 504 -26.07 24.27 -1.52
CA TRP A 504 -24.83 23.51 -1.58
C TRP A 504 -25.02 22.16 -2.28
N ASN A 505 -24.12 21.88 -3.24
CA ASN A 505 -24.01 20.60 -3.95
C ASN A 505 -22.58 20.08 -3.78
N ALA A 506 -22.41 18.82 -3.45
CA ALA A 506 -21.12 18.18 -3.28
C ALA A 506 -21.01 16.92 -4.14
N ALA A 507 -19.82 16.64 -4.65
CA ALA A 507 -19.55 15.40 -5.37
C ALA A 507 -18.17 14.86 -5.05
N SER A 508 -18.10 13.57 -4.71
CA SER A 508 -16.88 12.78 -4.74
C SER A 508 -16.34 12.72 -6.16
N LEU A 509 -15.06 12.96 -6.35
CA LEU A 509 -14.42 12.95 -7.68
C LEU A 509 -14.59 11.60 -8.37
N THR A 510 -14.44 10.51 -7.62
CA THR A 510 -14.62 9.15 -8.16
C THR A 510 -16.04 8.90 -8.61
N VAL A 511 -17.05 9.23 -7.79
CA VAL A 511 -18.47 9.09 -8.15
C VAL A 511 -18.81 9.97 -9.35
N MET A 512 -18.35 11.22 -9.34
CA MET A 512 -18.65 12.18 -10.40
C MET A 512 -18.02 11.74 -11.73
N LEU A 513 -16.73 11.40 -11.76
CA LEU A 513 -16.02 11.16 -13.03
C LEU A 513 -16.29 9.76 -13.58
N SER A 514 -16.25 8.73 -12.75
CA SER A 514 -16.59 7.37 -13.19
C SER A 514 -18.09 7.23 -13.50
N GLY A 515 -18.95 7.82 -12.68
CA GLY A 515 -20.39 7.83 -12.88
C GLY A 515 -20.79 8.60 -14.14
N ARG A 516 -20.17 9.78 -14.39
CA ARG A 516 -20.39 10.57 -15.60
C ARG A 516 -20.12 9.75 -16.86
N LEU A 517 -18.98 9.09 -16.93
CA LEU A 517 -18.64 8.28 -18.10
C LEU A 517 -19.60 7.09 -18.26
N GLY A 518 -20.02 6.45 -17.16
CA GLY A 518 -21.03 5.39 -17.20
C GLY A 518 -22.41 5.88 -17.67
N MET A 519 -22.79 7.14 -17.36
CA MET A 519 -24.01 7.75 -17.89
C MET A 519 -23.91 8.03 -19.39
N TYR A 520 -22.76 8.49 -19.89
CA TYR A 520 -22.57 8.69 -21.34
C TYR A 520 -22.57 7.39 -22.13
N ASP A 521 -22.07 6.30 -21.54
CA ASP A 521 -22.14 4.97 -22.16
C ASP A 521 -23.62 4.55 -22.36
N GLN A 522 -24.51 4.89 -21.42
CA GLN A 522 -25.93 4.56 -21.49
C GLN A 522 -26.78 5.63 -22.22
N PHE A 523 -26.46 6.89 -22.05
CA PHE A 523 -27.20 8.06 -22.55
C PHE A 523 -26.23 9.05 -23.21
N PRO A 524 -25.77 8.82 -24.43
CA PRO A 524 -24.73 9.63 -25.10
C PRO A 524 -25.05 11.13 -25.23
N ASN A 525 -26.33 11.48 -25.26
CA ASN A 525 -26.80 12.88 -25.41
C ASN A 525 -27.12 13.57 -24.06
N VAL A 526 -26.90 12.91 -22.93
CA VAL A 526 -27.17 13.52 -21.62
C VAL A 526 -26.17 14.65 -21.36
N LYS A 527 -26.68 15.80 -20.91
CA LYS A 527 -25.82 16.92 -20.49
C LYS A 527 -25.82 17.00 -18.97
N LEU A 528 -24.64 16.86 -18.39
CA LEU A 528 -24.46 16.97 -16.94
C LEU A 528 -24.23 18.44 -16.56
N TRP A 529 -24.91 18.91 -15.53
CA TRP A 529 -24.77 20.31 -15.11
C TRP A 529 -23.37 20.65 -14.59
N THR A 530 -22.65 19.66 -14.05
CA THR A 530 -21.28 19.81 -13.53
C THR A 530 -20.23 20.11 -14.61
N GLU A 531 -20.55 19.95 -15.90
CA GLU A 531 -19.59 20.15 -17.00
C GLU A 531 -19.32 21.62 -17.32
N GLY A 532 -20.26 22.48 -17.08
CA GLY A 532 -20.15 23.92 -17.39
C GLY A 532 -19.95 24.78 -16.15
N VAL A 533 -20.01 24.22 -14.95
CA VAL A 533 -20.02 24.97 -13.70
C VAL A 533 -18.76 24.68 -12.90
N LYS A 534 -17.88 25.69 -12.79
CA LYS A 534 -16.68 25.59 -11.98
C LYS A 534 -17.08 25.37 -10.51
N PRO A 535 -16.44 24.43 -9.79
CA PRO A 535 -16.68 24.28 -8.36
C PRO A 535 -16.31 25.56 -7.59
N THR A 536 -17.08 25.88 -6.57
CA THR A 536 -16.85 27.01 -5.67
C THR A 536 -15.55 26.77 -4.88
N GLU A 537 -15.36 25.53 -4.41
CA GLU A 537 -14.14 25.11 -3.73
C GLU A 537 -13.92 23.59 -3.86
N ARG A 538 -12.72 23.15 -3.44
CA ARG A 538 -12.36 21.75 -3.31
C ARG A 538 -12.12 21.44 -1.83
N VAL A 539 -12.85 20.49 -1.27
CA VAL A 539 -12.70 20.06 0.12
C VAL A 539 -11.79 18.82 0.17
N GLY A 540 -10.74 18.90 0.97
CA GLY A 540 -9.66 17.91 0.91
C GLY A 540 -9.06 17.85 -0.50
N LYS A 541 -8.82 16.63 -0.98
CA LYS A 541 -8.36 16.39 -2.37
C LYS A 541 -9.40 15.64 -3.21
N GLY A 542 -10.46 15.09 -2.56
CA GLY A 542 -11.39 14.15 -3.15
C GLY A 542 -12.79 14.70 -3.47
N VAL A 543 -13.16 15.89 -3.00
CA VAL A 543 -14.55 16.38 -3.12
C VAL A 543 -14.61 17.76 -3.74
N TYR A 544 -15.47 17.93 -4.74
CA TYR A 544 -15.86 19.24 -5.25
C TYR A 544 -17.14 19.74 -4.56
N LEU A 545 -17.19 21.05 -4.29
CA LEU A 545 -18.31 21.73 -3.66
C LEU A 545 -18.74 22.93 -4.51
N TRP A 546 -20.05 23.04 -4.78
CA TRP A 546 -20.67 24.13 -5.53
C TRP A 546 -21.74 24.80 -4.69
N TYR A 547 -21.83 26.10 -4.77
CA TYR A 547 -22.98 26.87 -4.30
C TYR A 547 -23.79 27.36 -5.49
N ILE A 548 -25.05 26.95 -5.59
CA ILE A 548 -25.97 27.34 -6.63
C ILE A 548 -26.99 28.33 -6.01
N PRO A 549 -26.98 29.61 -6.40
CA PRO A 549 -27.92 30.58 -5.84
C PRO A 549 -29.38 30.15 -6.05
N ASP A 550 -30.21 30.31 -5.04
CA ASP A 550 -31.65 30.12 -5.21
C ASP A 550 -32.20 31.21 -6.15
N PRO A 551 -32.94 30.87 -7.19
CA PRO A 551 -33.63 31.86 -8.03
C PRO A 551 -34.51 32.85 -7.25
N ALA A 552 -35.04 32.45 -6.10
CA ALA A 552 -35.77 33.32 -5.18
C ALA A 552 -34.87 34.35 -4.49
N ASP A 553 -33.61 34.01 -4.17
CA ASP A 553 -32.67 34.96 -3.56
C ASP A 553 -32.14 35.99 -4.57
N LEU A 554 -32.04 35.61 -5.84
CA LEU A 554 -31.64 36.51 -6.93
C LEU A 554 -32.72 37.59 -7.19
N ARG A 555 -33.99 37.32 -6.86
CA ARG A 555 -35.11 38.28 -6.98
C ARG A 555 -35.21 39.22 -5.77
N ARG A 556 -34.50 38.95 -4.68
CA ARG A 556 -34.54 39.74 -3.43
C ARG A 556 -33.37 40.72 -3.28
N LYS A 557 -32.46 40.77 -4.22
CA LYS A 557 -31.45 41.84 -4.24
C LYS A 557 -32.05 43.09 -4.82
N PRO A 558 -32.09 44.22 -4.07
CA PRO A 558 -32.67 45.50 -4.50
C PRO A 558 -31.93 46.09 -5.70
#